data_29fe8c7205b87422f0eb9153a6d4c030
#
_entry.id   29fe8c7205b87422f0eb9153a6d4c030
#
_cell.length_a   1.000
_cell.length_b   1.000
_cell.length_c   1.000
_cell.angle_alpha   90.00
_cell.angle_beta   90.00
_cell.angle_gamma   90.00
#
_symmetry.space_group_name_H-M   'P 1'
#
loop_
_entity.id
_entity.type
_entity.pdbx_description
1 polymer ?
#
loop_
_entity_poly.entity_id
_entity_poly.type
_entity_poly.pdbx_seq_one_letter_code
_entity_poly.pdbx_strand_id
1 'polypeptide(L)'
;MKENNGHKAGVRPSVRLGRGGSRKKTVTTKKKKTQEKGANLLSETKSLGEQLGLKLRKKPSPKSSGSILPKISSGRNTNKTGSKKTASEPKKSRSKTIKRKSENLKVFPIGGLDEIGKNMTAFEYDNQIIIIDCGMSFPEDDMFGIDVVIPDFSYLIENSKKVKGVIITHGHEDHIGGIPYLLKQLKVPIYATKLPLGLIRNKLEEHKIKANLKTITPGEKFKIGKFKIEAIRTTHSIADAVCLFVETPAANFFHTGDFKVDYTPVDDVRIDLNKIAEIGSKGVTLMLGESTNVERAGYTESEASVGNTLNQIFASVDNNRIFVATFASNVHRLQQIIDAAHKTGKKVAVSGRSMANIMDVASELNYLKIPDNTYIDLRDINKYDDNELVIITTGSQGEPLSALTRMSKMEHRQIEIRRGDVVVFSAHPIPGNEKLVSRVINNLFAIGATVIYDSVSEIHVSGHARQEELKLLLSLVRPKFFI
;
A
#
# COMPACT_ATOMS: atom_id res chain seq x y z
N MET A 1 51.44 37.32 -37.20
CA MET A 1 51.01 38.66 -37.57
C MET A 1 49.67 38.88 -36.88
N LYS A 2 49.67 39.53 -35.77
CA LYS A 2 49.36 40.98 -35.59
C LYS A 2 47.90 41.22 -35.98
N GLU A 3 47.02 41.72 -35.23
CA GLU A 3 46.85 42.66 -34.10
C GLU A 3 45.33 42.90 -34.07
N ASN A 4 44.69 43.09 -33.08
CA ASN A 4 44.63 43.92 -31.89
C ASN A 4 43.23 44.61 -31.75
N ASN A 5 42.73 44.60 -30.53
CA ASN A 5 42.03 45.66 -29.83
C ASN A 5 40.57 46.08 -30.14
N GLY A 6 39.83 46.16 -29.08
CA GLY A 6 38.76 47.14 -28.90
C GLY A 6 37.81 46.91 -27.73
N HIS A 7 38.21 47.36 -26.57
CA HIS A 7 37.36 47.65 -25.39
C HIS A 7 36.14 48.51 -25.73
N LYS A 8 34.99 48.28 -25.08
CA LYS A 8 34.30 49.36 -24.33
C LYS A 8 33.26 48.78 -23.35
N ALA A 9 33.41 49.27 -22.14
CA ALA A 9 32.53 49.09 -20.97
C ALA A 9 31.29 50.04 -21.06
N GLY A 10 30.30 49.77 -20.24
CA GLY A 10 29.22 50.67 -19.88
C GLY A 10 27.94 49.90 -19.62
N VAL A 11 27.28 49.93 -18.56
CA VAL A 11 26.90 50.77 -17.45
C VAL A 11 25.77 50.03 -16.74
N ARG A 12 25.90 49.84 -15.46
CA ARG A 12 24.79 49.38 -14.57
C ARG A 12 23.91 50.59 -14.20
N PRO A 13 22.61 50.43 -13.97
CA PRO A 13 21.87 51.29 -13.07
C PRO A 13 21.55 50.61 -11.72
N SER A 14 21.96 51.30 -10.69
CA SER A 14 21.58 51.11 -9.30
C SER A 14 20.15 51.60 -9.07
N VAL A 15 19.33 50.87 -8.33
CA VAL A 15 18.09 51.42 -7.75
C VAL A 15 18.15 51.35 -6.21
N ARG A 16 17.88 52.49 -5.63
CA ARG A 16 17.92 52.87 -4.22
C ARG A 16 16.83 52.18 -3.40
N LEU A 17 17.21 51.78 -2.20
CA LEU A 17 16.31 51.46 -1.08
C LEU A 17 15.57 52.74 -0.60
N GLY A 18 14.26 52.67 -0.53
CA GLY A 18 13.39 53.62 0.17
C GLY A 18 12.80 52.98 1.42
N ARG A 19 13.16 53.49 2.60
CA ARG A 19 12.52 53.24 3.90
C ARG A 19 11.20 54.00 3.98
N GLY A 20 10.18 53.40 4.60
CA GLY A 20 9.06 54.17 5.15
C GLY A 20 7.79 53.39 5.43
N GLY A 21 7.45 53.25 6.70
CA GLY A 21 6.08 53.38 7.16
C GLY A 21 5.34 52.13 7.63
N SER A 22 5.49 51.84 8.90
CA SER A 22 4.57 51.03 9.72
C SER A 22 3.11 51.51 9.60
N ARG A 23 2.18 50.58 9.27
CA ARG A 23 0.78 50.68 9.70
C ARG A 23 0.20 49.29 9.98
N LYS A 24 0.02 49.01 11.28
CA LYS A 24 -0.84 47.95 11.81
C LYS A 24 -2.27 48.17 11.28
N LYS A 25 -2.84 47.20 10.58
CA LYS A 25 -4.29 47.07 10.39
C LYS A 25 -4.74 45.68 10.82
N THR A 26 -5.63 45.72 11.76
CA THR A 26 -6.35 44.71 12.51
C THR A 26 -6.99 43.62 11.65
N VAL A 27 -6.72 42.36 12.03
CA VAL A 27 -7.36 41.13 11.51
C VAL A 27 -8.65 40.93 12.33
N THR A 28 -9.81 41.39 11.86
CA THR A 28 -11.11 41.12 12.53
C THR A 28 -12.27 40.81 11.58
N THR A 29 -12.05 40.47 10.33
CA THR A 29 -13.16 40.29 9.37
C THR A 29 -13.27 38.90 8.69
N LYS A 30 -12.48 37.89 9.10
CA LYS A 30 -12.59 36.54 8.49
C LYS A 30 -13.35 35.47 9.30
N LYS A 31 -13.68 35.75 10.58
CA LYS A 31 -14.42 34.78 11.41
C LYS A 31 -15.95 34.78 11.26
N LYS A 32 -16.56 35.85 10.72
CA LYS A 32 -18.03 35.92 10.54
C LYS A 32 -18.55 35.23 9.28
N LYS A 33 -17.77 35.08 8.21
CA LYS A 33 -18.22 34.43 6.99
C LYS A 33 -18.25 32.90 7.04
N THR A 34 -17.53 32.28 7.97
CA THR A 34 -17.48 30.79 8.12
C THR A 34 -18.65 30.29 8.97
N GLN A 35 -19.19 31.09 9.88
CA GLN A 35 -20.36 30.70 10.67
C GLN A 35 -21.69 30.80 9.90
N GLU A 36 -21.83 31.73 8.98
CA GLU A 36 -23.02 31.85 8.14
C GLU A 36 -23.14 30.73 7.08
N LYS A 37 -22.02 30.22 6.56
CA LYS A 37 -22.04 29.05 5.64
C LYS A 37 -22.36 27.73 6.34
N GLY A 38 -21.99 27.57 7.62
CA GLY A 38 -22.34 26.37 8.39
C GLY A 38 -23.81 26.32 8.82
N ALA A 39 -24.46 27.49 9.02
CA ALA A 39 -25.86 27.55 9.37
C ALA A 39 -26.81 27.26 8.17
N ASN A 40 -26.41 27.65 6.97
CA ASN A 40 -27.16 27.34 5.75
C ASN A 40 -27.10 25.86 5.36
N LEU A 41 -25.95 25.18 5.55
CA LEU A 41 -25.84 23.74 5.26
C LEU A 41 -26.70 22.88 6.20
N LEU A 42 -26.84 23.30 7.48
CA LEU A 42 -27.69 22.61 8.45
C LEU A 42 -29.20 22.82 8.22
N SER A 43 -29.60 23.90 7.56
CA SER A 43 -31.00 24.14 7.16
C SER A 43 -31.38 23.33 5.91
N GLU A 44 -30.48 23.20 4.96
CA GLU A 44 -30.71 22.40 3.74
C GLU A 44 -30.77 20.88 4.06
N THR A 45 -29.94 20.36 4.97
CA THR A 45 -29.99 18.96 5.38
C THR A 45 -31.25 18.62 6.21
N LYS A 46 -31.85 19.58 6.92
CA LYS A 46 -33.13 19.38 7.60
C LYS A 46 -34.30 19.32 6.61
N SER A 47 -34.27 20.15 5.59
CA SER A 47 -35.30 20.15 4.54
C SER A 47 -35.28 18.85 3.71
N LEU A 48 -34.10 18.28 3.44
CA LEU A 48 -33.95 17.02 2.71
C LEU A 48 -34.41 15.81 3.55
N GLY A 49 -34.19 15.84 4.85
CA GLY A 49 -34.63 14.80 5.78
C GLY A 49 -36.15 14.72 5.96
N GLU A 50 -36.84 15.86 5.88
CA GLU A 50 -38.30 15.94 5.93
C GLU A 50 -38.93 15.45 4.63
N GLN A 51 -38.33 15.71 3.48
CA GLN A 51 -38.80 15.22 2.18
C GLN A 51 -38.64 13.69 2.03
N LEU A 52 -37.69 13.07 2.75
CA LEU A 52 -37.42 11.63 2.69
C LEU A 52 -38.13 10.83 3.81
N GLY A 53 -38.99 11.44 4.64
CA GLY A 53 -39.79 10.77 5.66
C GLY A 53 -38.99 10.16 6.81
N LEU A 54 -37.74 10.56 7.03
CA LEU A 54 -36.86 10.04 8.08
C LEU A 54 -37.10 10.72 9.42
N LYS A 55 -37.75 10.05 10.38
CA LYS A 55 -37.89 10.52 11.78
C LYS A 55 -36.55 10.47 12.51
N LEU A 56 -35.93 11.61 12.74
CA LEU A 56 -34.75 11.75 13.58
C LEU A 56 -35.09 11.45 15.05
N ARG A 57 -34.56 10.35 15.60
CA ARG A 57 -34.60 10.04 17.03
C ARG A 57 -33.73 11.03 17.82
N LYS A 58 -34.37 11.78 18.74
CA LYS A 58 -33.65 12.62 19.72
C LYS A 58 -32.85 11.73 20.68
N LYS A 59 -31.55 12.00 20.80
CA LYS A 59 -30.69 11.41 21.85
C LYS A 59 -31.21 11.82 23.23
N PRO A 60 -31.35 10.89 24.21
CA PRO A 60 -31.67 11.26 25.58
C PRO A 60 -30.44 11.89 26.26
N SER A 61 -30.68 12.94 27.04
CA SER A 61 -29.69 13.60 27.89
C SER A 61 -29.29 12.67 29.07
N PRO A 62 -28.01 12.69 29.52
CA PRO A 62 -27.59 11.84 30.61
C PRO A 62 -28.14 12.37 31.95
N LYS A 63 -28.94 11.54 32.62
CA LYS A 63 -29.30 11.75 34.01
C LYS A 63 -28.18 11.22 34.90
N SER A 64 -27.72 12.05 35.83
CA SER A 64 -26.84 11.70 36.93
C SER A 64 -27.49 10.61 37.81
N SER A 65 -26.84 9.44 37.93
CA SER A 65 -27.23 8.42 38.93
C SER A 65 -26.09 8.24 39.92
N GLY A 66 -26.44 8.44 41.19
CA GLY A 66 -25.55 8.32 42.32
C GLY A 66 -25.10 6.89 42.57
N SER A 67 -23.96 6.83 43.22
CA SER A 67 -23.29 5.62 43.68
C SER A 67 -24.12 4.89 44.72
N ILE A 68 -24.37 3.59 44.51
CA ILE A 68 -24.80 2.66 45.57
C ILE A 68 -23.82 1.50 45.62
N LEU A 69 -22.94 1.52 46.61
CA LEU A 69 -22.13 0.38 47.04
C LEU A 69 -22.88 -0.42 48.09
N PRO A 70 -22.98 -1.74 48.02
CA PRO A 70 -23.50 -2.54 49.14
C PRO A 70 -22.37 -2.81 50.14
N LYS A 71 -22.68 -2.47 51.40
CA LYS A 71 -21.89 -2.83 52.60
C LYS A 71 -22.04 -4.33 52.87
N ILE A 72 -20.92 -5.04 52.95
CA ILE A 72 -20.90 -6.41 53.52
C ILE A 72 -20.56 -6.30 54.99
N SER A 73 -21.47 -6.74 55.82
CA SER A 73 -21.37 -6.80 57.27
C SER A 73 -20.52 -8.00 57.73
N SER A 74 -19.60 -7.72 58.64
CA SER A 74 -18.83 -8.69 59.40
C SER A 74 -19.72 -9.44 60.44
N GLY A 75 -19.79 -10.74 60.33
CA GLY A 75 -20.35 -11.61 61.39
C GLY A 75 -19.23 -12.38 62.08
N ARG A 76 -18.99 -12.02 63.32
CA ARG A 76 -18.11 -12.73 64.27
C ARG A 76 -18.89 -13.85 64.90
N ASN A 77 -18.41 -15.09 64.91
CA ASN A 77 -18.83 -16.05 66.00
C ASN A 77 -17.63 -16.90 66.42
N THR A 78 -17.40 -16.79 67.70
CA THR A 78 -16.47 -17.56 68.50
C THR A 78 -17.14 -18.90 68.89
N ASN A 79 -16.34 -20.02 68.86
CA ASN A 79 -16.33 -20.94 69.97
C ASN A 79 -15.14 -21.91 69.97
N LYS A 80 -14.59 -22.07 71.18
CA LYS A 80 -13.49 -22.91 71.62
C LYS A 80 -13.85 -24.41 71.64
N THR A 81 -12.84 -25.24 71.46
CA THR A 81 -12.32 -26.35 72.35
C THR A 81 -11.41 -27.22 71.50
N GLY A 82 -10.29 -27.45 71.77
CA GLY A 82 -9.40 -28.08 72.67
C GLY A 82 -9.11 -29.54 72.32
N SER A 83 -7.88 -29.87 71.77
CA SER A 83 -7.13 -31.03 72.27
C SER A 83 -5.76 -31.09 71.57
N LYS A 84 -4.72 -31.29 72.36
CA LYS A 84 -3.29 -31.54 71.97
C LYS A 84 -3.16 -32.89 71.29
N LYS A 85 -2.39 -32.99 70.22
CA LYS A 85 -1.52 -34.11 69.89
C LYS A 85 -0.34 -33.66 69.07
N THR A 86 0.84 -33.94 69.58
CA THR A 86 2.17 -33.82 69.01
C THR A 86 2.33 -34.72 67.78
N ALA A 87 2.81 -34.20 66.66
CA ALA A 87 3.45 -34.97 65.62
C ALA A 87 4.37 -34.07 64.77
N SER A 88 5.57 -34.57 64.56
CA SER A 88 6.74 -34.11 63.86
C SER A 88 6.51 -33.33 62.55
N GLU A 89 7.26 -32.25 62.38
CA GLU A 89 7.36 -31.45 61.13
C GLU A 89 8.04 -32.23 59.99
N PRO A 90 7.46 -32.23 58.76
CA PRO A 90 8.22 -32.49 57.56
C PRO A 90 8.75 -31.18 57.02
N LYS A 91 10.05 -31.09 56.83
CA LYS A 91 10.74 -29.97 56.12
C LYS A 91 10.08 -29.72 54.76
N LYS A 92 9.33 -28.63 54.61
CA LYS A 92 8.84 -28.15 53.35
C LYS A 92 10.00 -27.59 52.53
N SER A 93 10.40 -28.30 51.48
CA SER A 93 11.24 -27.75 50.41
C SER A 93 10.49 -26.56 49.79
N ARG A 94 11.00 -25.35 49.98
CA ARG A 94 10.53 -24.17 49.28
C ARG A 94 10.97 -24.33 47.79
N SER A 95 10.12 -24.88 46.95
CA SER A 95 10.21 -24.67 45.52
C SER A 95 10.05 -23.16 45.26
N LYS A 96 11.13 -22.49 44.88
CA LYS A 96 11.07 -21.13 44.35
C LYS A 96 10.28 -21.20 43.05
N THR A 97 8.99 -21.00 43.13
CA THR A 97 8.18 -20.69 41.94
C THR A 97 8.66 -19.34 41.43
N ILE A 98 9.58 -19.37 40.47
CA ILE A 98 9.94 -18.19 39.70
C ILE A 98 8.63 -17.79 38.98
N LYS A 99 7.92 -16.80 39.51
CA LYS A 99 6.84 -16.12 38.76
C LYS A 99 7.51 -15.57 37.50
N ARG A 100 7.43 -16.29 36.38
CA ARG A 100 7.72 -15.74 35.05
C ARG A 100 6.83 -14.51 34.93
N LYS A 101 7.46 -13.32 34.87
CA LYS A 101 6.78 -12.09 34.50
C LYS A 101 6.14 -12.35 33.14
N SER A 102 4.83 -12.33 33.03
CA SER A 102 4.17 -12.48 31.75
C SER A 102 4.61 -11.29 30.89
N GLU A 103 5.45 -11.55 29.92
CA GLU A 103 5.88 -10.51 28.98
C GLU A 103 4.70 -10.25 28.03
N ASN A 104 4.37 -9.00 27.85
CA ASN A 104 3.32 -8.59 26.92
C ASN A 104 3.86 -8.57 25.49
N LEU A 105 3.02 -8.91 24.52
CA LEU A 105 3.27 -8.60 23.12
C LEU A 105 3.08 -7.07 22.94
N LYS A 106 4.09 -6.40 22.40
CA LYS A 106 4.04 -4.98 22.06
C LYS A 106 3.94 -4.82 20.56
N VAL A 107 3.16 -3.86 20.11
CA VAL A 107 2.95 -3.51 18.70
C VAL A 107 3.38 -2.06 18.51
N PHE A 108 4.24 -1.82 17.53
CA PHE A 108 4.77 -0.50 17.19
C PHE A 108 4.55 -0.25 15.70
N PRO A 109 3.51 0.49 15.28
CA PRO A 109 3.46 1.04 13.94
C PRO A 109 4.63 2.02 13.77
N ILE A 110 5.48 1.76 12.78
CA ILE A 110 6.63 2.62 12.43
C ILE A 110 6.28 3.48 11.22
N GLY A 111 5.36 2.99 10.38
CA GLY A 111 4.76 3.68 9.26
C GLY A 111 3.48 2.97 8.83
N GLY A 112 2.66 3.63 8.01
CA GLY A 112 1.42 3.09 7.46
C GLY A 112 0.18 3.24 8.37
N LEU A 113 0.30 3.80 9.57
CA LEU A 113 -0.83 4.10 10.44
C LEU A 113 -1.24 5.56 10.28
N ASP A 114 -2.52 5.83 10.00
CA ASP A 114 -3.08 7.14 9.67
C ASP A 114 -2.45 7.81 8.43
N GLU A 115 -1.83 7.02 7.55
CA GLU A 115 -1.20 7.49 6.31
C GLU A 115 -1.25 6.41 5.22
N ILE A 116 -1.02 6.78 3.96
CA ILE A 116 -0.88 5.88 2.81
C ILE A 116 0.61 5.69 2.50
N GLY A 117 1.03 4.42 2.38
CA GLY A 117 2.43 4.07 2.11
C GLY A 117 3.29 3.91 3.36
N LYS A 118 4.57 3.71 3.18
CA LYS A 118 5.56 3.45 4.24
C LYS A 118 5.17 2.34 5.22
N ASN A 119 4.42 1.33 4.76
CA ASN A 119 3.91 0.27 5.62
C ASN A 119 5.05 -0.44 6.37
N MET A 120 5.03 -0.36 7.68
CA MET A 120 6.01 -1.00 8.55
C MET A 120 5.51 -1.10 9.98
N THR A 121 5.35 -2.33 10.47
CA THR A 121 4.94 -2.58 11.85
C THR A 121 5.91 -3.54 12.54
N ALA A 122 6.39 -3.17 13.72
CA ALA A 122 7.25 -4.00 14.55
C ALA A 122 6.46 -4.63 15.70
N PHE A 123 6.77 -5.90 15.99
CA PHE A 123 6.18 -6.68 17.09
C PHE A 123 7.28 -7.16 18.01
N GLU A 124 7.26 -6.76 19.29
CA GLU A 124 8.22 -7.20 20.28
C GLU A 124 7.58 -8.13 21.30
N TYR A 125 8.19 -9.30 21.47
CA TYR A 125 7.87 -10.27 22.50
C TYR A 125 9.13 -10.90 23.06
N ASP A 126 9.29 -10.91 24.39
CA ASP A 126 10.40 -11.57 25.12
C ASP A 126 11.78 -11.22 24.54
N ASN A 127 12.07 -9.92 24.42
CA ASN A 127 13.29 -9.35 23.87
C ASN A 127 13.61 -9.78 22.43
N GLN A 128 12.60 -10.13 21.64
CA GLN A 128 12.73 -10.42 20.22
C GLN A 128 11.74 -9.58 19.44
N ILE A 129 12.19 -9.04 18.32
CA ILE A 129 11.41 -8.19 17.42
C ILE A 129 11.33 -8.86 16.06
N ILE A 130 10.12 -8.95 15.51
CA ILE A 130 9.89 -9.18 14.08
C ILE A 130 9.27 -7.92 13.48
N ILE A 131 9.46 -7.75 12.19
CA ILE A 131 8.94 -6.62 11.43
C ILE A 131 8.04 -7.20 10.34
N ILE A 132 6.88 -6.61 10.12
CA ILE A 132 6.03 -6.88 8.97
C ILE A 132 6.09 -5.66 8.06
N ASP A 133 6.51 -5.90 6.81
CA ASP A 133 6.76 -4.95 5.75
C ASP A 133 7.85 -3.90 6.08
N CYS A 134 8.34 -3.25 5.03
CA CYS A 134 9.30 -2.16 5.11
C CYS A 134 9.18 -1.32 3.84
N GLY A 135 8.13 -0.53 3.79
CA GLY A 135 7.73 0.22 2.64
C GLY A 135 8.38 1.59 2.50
N MET A 136 8.03 2.26 1.42
CA MET A 136 8.33 3.67 1.19
C MET A 136 7.06 4.40 0.76
N SER A 137 7.10 5.73 0.72
CA SER A 137 6.14 6.56 0.01
C SER A 137 6.86 7.57 -0.88
N PHE A 138 6.12 8.13 -1.83
CA PHE A 138 6.61 9.25 -2.62
C PHE A 138 6.47 10.55 -1.81
N PRO A 139 7.37 11.54 -2.03
CA PRO A 139 7.27 12.81 -1.36
C PRO A 139 6.04 13.60 -1.82
N GLU A 140 5.48 14.43 -0.95
CA GLU A 140 4.45 15.40 -1.30
C GLU A 140 5.04 16.57 -2.14
N ASP A 141 4.17 17.31 -2.82
CA ASP A 141 4.55 18.39 -3.75
C ASP A 141 5.41 19.51 -3.10
N ASP A 142 5.33 19.69 -1.79
CA ASP A 142 6.08 20.68 -1.00
C ASP A 142 7.41 20.17 -0.44
N MET A 143 7.72 18.88 -0.59
CA MET A 143 8.97 18.25 -0.17
C MET A 143 10.06 18.38 -1.24
N PHE A 144 10.50 19.60 -1.51
CA PHE A 144 11.50 19.89 -2.55
C PHE A 144 12.84 19.19 -2.31
N GLY A 145 13.33 18.47 -3.33
CA GLY A 145 14.63 17.79 -3.30
C GLY A 145 14.62 16.45 -2.55
N ILE A 146 13.45 15.96 -2.17
CA ILE A 146 13.26 14.62 -1.61
C ILE A 146 12.78 13.70 -2.72
N ASP A 147 13.45 12.56 -2.89
CA ASP A 147 13.09 11.54 -3.89
C ASP A 147 12.20 10.44 -3.30
N VAL A 148 12.38 10.11 -2.02
CA VAL A 148 11.72 8.98 -1.34
C VAL A 148 11.54 9.30 0.14
N VAL A 149 10.39 8.93 0.70
CA VAL A 149 10.12 8.99 2.14
C VAL A 149 10.08 7.56 2.69
N ILE A 150 10.82 7.32 3.76
CA ILE A 150 10.93 6.00 4.41
C ILE A 150 10.55 6.09 5.90
N PRO A 151 10.17 4.98 6.54
CA PRO A 151 9.95 4.93 7.98
C PRO A 151 11.21 5.28 8.79
N ASP A 152 11.03 5.77 10.01
CA ASP A 152 12.15 6.00 10.95
C ASP A 152 12.60 4.69 11.60
N PHE A 153 13.78 4.22 11.24
CA PHE A 153 14.36 2.98 11.74
C PHE A 153 15.08 3.11 13.09
N SER A 154 15.15 4.27 13.70
CA SER A 154 15.96 4.56 14.89
C SER A 154 15.72 3.55 16.01
N TYR A 155 14.47 3.26 16.35
CA TYR A 155 14.12 2.26 17.37
C TYR A 155 14.68 0.86 17.06
N LEU A 156 14.62 0.46 15.79
CA LEU A 156 15.10 -0.87 15.35
C LEU A 156 16.62 -0.95 15.38
N ILE A 157 17.31 0.13 15.05
CA ILE A 157 18.79 0.22 15.07
C ILE A 157 19.29 0.16 16.50
N GLU A 158 18.69 0.92 17.41
CA GLU A 158 19.02 0.87 18.85
C GLU A 158 18.78 -0.51 19.46
N ASN A 159 17.78 -1.23 18.97
CA ASN A 159 17.43 -2.58 19.41
C ASN A 159 17.88 -3.69 18.45
N SER A 160 18.89 -3.43 17.62
CA SER A 160 19.34 -4.31 16.52
C SER A 160 19.55 -5.77 16.93
N LYS A 161 20.09 -6.05 18.12
CA LYS A 161 20.31 -7.40 18.65
C LYS A 161 19.01 -8.18 18.89
N LYS A 162 17.89 -7.47 19.09
CA LYS A 162 16.57 -8.07 19.31
C LYS A 162 15.87 -8.40 17.99
N VAL A 163 16.16 -7.67 16.90
CA VAL A 163 15.50 -7.86 15.61
C VAL A 163 15.91 -9.20 14.99
N LYS A 164 14.91 -10.03 14.65
CA LYS A 164 15.09 -11.40 14.17
C LYS A 164 14.83 -11.56 12.68
N GLY A 165 14.06 -10.67 12.08
CA GLY A 165 13.78 -10.70 10.65
C GLY A 165 12.65 -9.76 10.25
N VAL A 166 12.52 -9.56 8.93
CA VAL A 166 11.43 -8.85 8.29
C VAL A 166 10.61 -9.86 7.50
N ILE A 167 9.29 -9.78 7.58
CA ILE A 167 8.35 -10.62 6.82
C ILE A 167 7.62 -9.67 5.89
N ILE A 168 7.56 -10.00 4.61
CA ILE A 168 6.92 -9.19 3.59
C ILE A 168 5.60 -9.84 3.19
N THR A 169 4.53 -9.04 3.19
CA THR A 169 3.19 -9.48 2.79
C THR A 169 3.07 -9.60 1.27
N HIS A 170 3.58 -8.62 0.52
CA HIS A 170 3.57 -8.61 -0.95
C HIS A 170 4.61 -7.63 -1.52
N GLY A 171 4.69 -7.53 -2.85
CA GLY A 171 5.80 -6.87 -3.54
C GLY A 171 5.58 -5.42 -3.97
N HIS A 172 4.59 -4.69 -3.47
CA HIS A 172 4.42 -3.27 -3.78
C HIS A 172 5.47 -2.40 -3.09
N GLU A 173 5.75 -1.22 -3.67
CA GLU A 173 6.79 -0.31 -3.20
C GLU A 173 6.55 0.20 -1.78
N ASP A 174 5.32 0.45 -1.43
CA ASP A 174 4.90 0.88 -0.10
C ASP A 174 4.98 -0.23 0.96
N HIS A 175 5.41 -1.47 0.56
CA HIS A 175 5.69 -2.61 1.44
C HIS A 175 7.14 -3.08 1.35
N ILE A 176 7.86 -2.85 0.23
CA ILE A 176 9.26 -3.32 0.06
C ILE A 176 10.27 -2.20 -0.21
N GLY A 177 9.81 -1.00 -0.56
CA GLY A 177 10.69 0.07 -1.04
C GLY A 177 11.71 0.59 -0.02
N GLY A 178 11.41 0.47 1.28
CA GLY A 178 12.31 0.84 2.37
C GLY A 178 13.41 -0.19 2.66
N ILE A 179 13.31 -1.41 2.14
CA ILE A 179 14.25 -2.52 2.46
C ILE A 179 15.72 -2.18 2.19
N PRO A 180 16.11 -1.59 1.04
CA PRO A 180 17.51 -1.26 0.80
C PRO A 180 18.08 -0.29 1.83
N TYR A 181 17.28 0.67 2.29
CA TYR A 181 17.67 1.67 3.28
C TYR A 181 17.78 1.06 4.68
N LEU A 182 16.86 0.16 5.06
CA LEU A 182 16.93 -0.59 6.30
C LEU A 182 18.19 -1.48 6.34
N LEU A 183 18.45 -2.25 5.27
CA LEU A 183 19.57 -3.20 5.23
C LEU A 183 20.96 -2.56 5.18
N LYS A 184 21.05 -1.28 4.80
CA LYS A 184 22.29 -0.49 4.96
C LYS A 184 22.67 -0.31 6.42
N GLN A 185 21.68 -0.30 7.32
CA GLN A 185 21.87 -0.01 8.75
C GLN A 185 21.68 -1.26 9.64
N LEU A 186 20.83 -2.21 9.22
CA LEU A 186 20.44 -3.37 10.00
C LEU A 186 20.51 -4.67 9.18
N LYS A 187 21.43 -5.57 9.52
CA LYS A 187 21.57 -6.87 8.81
C LYS A 187 20.64 -7.91 9.42
N VAL A 188 19.50 -8.14 8.77
CA VAL A 188 18.48 -9.12 9.19
C VAL A 188 18.00 -9.95 8.00
N PRO A 189 17.52 -11.19 8.20
CA PRO A 189 16.92 -11.97 7.12
C PRO A 189 15.57 -11.39 6.71
N ILE A 190 15.27 -11.49 5.42
CA ILE A 190 13.99 -11.11 4.82
C ILE A 190 13.24 -12.40 4.42
N TYR A 191 12.00 -12.53 4.86
CA TYR A 191 11.10 -13.64 4.56
C TYR A 191 9.98 -13.14 3.66
N ALA A 192 9.80 -13.72 2.49
CA ALA A 192 8.71 -13.38 1.59
C ALA A 192 8.42 -14.53 0.61
N THR A 193 7.31 -14.45 -0.11
CA THR A 193 7.00 -15.32 -1.24
C THR A 193 7.93 -15.04 -2.42
N LYS A 194 7.86 -15.85 -3.48
CA LYS A 194 8.85 -15.83 -4.57
C LYS A 194 8.90 -14.51 -5.32
N LEU A 195 7.74 -13.98 -5.72
CA LEU A 195 7.70 -12.74 -6.52
C LEU A 195 8.23 -11.52 -5.73
N PRO A 196 7.77 -11.21 -4.51
CA PRO A 196 8.36 -10.15 -3.69
C PRO A 196 9.88 -10.31 -3.49
N LEU A 197 10.38 -11.55 -3.28
CA LEU A 197 11.84 -11.76 -3.14
C LEU A 197 12.59 -11.49 -4.43
N GLY A 198 12.03 -11.80 -5.60
CA GLY A 198 12.60 -11.46 -6.89
C GLY A 198 12.75 -9.95 -7.05
N LEU A 199 11.68 -9.19 -6.75
CA LEU A 199 11.68 -7.72 -6.81
C LEU A 199 12.68 -7.11 -5.81
N ILE A 200 12.71 -7.63 -4.57
CA ILE A 200 13.67 -7.20 -3.54
C ILE A 200 15.12 -7.48 -3.99
N ARG A 201 15.40 -8.62 -4.63
CA ARG A 201 16.73 -8.97 -5.12
C ARG A 201 17.23 -7.91 -6.11
N ASN A 202 16.42 -7.55 -7.10
CA ASN A 202 16.78 -6.52 -8.07
C ASN A 202 17.10 -5.17 -7.40
N LYS A 203 16.25 -4.75 -6.44
CA LYS A 203 16.50 -3.53 -5.66
C LYS A 203 17.82 -3.59 -4.88
N LEU A 204 18.12 -4.72 -4.26
CA LEU A 204 19.35 -4.90 -3.50
C LEU A 204 20.59 -4.90 -4.41
N GLU A 205 20.49 -5.45 -5.62
CA GLU A 205 21.55 -5.41 -6.63
C GLU A 205 21.84 -3.97 -7.09
N GLU A 206 20.80 -3.17 -7.38
CA GLU A 206 20.93 -1.74 -7.69
C GLU A 206 21.67 -0.98 -6.58
N HIS A 207 21.39 -1.30 -5.33
CA HIS A 207 22.03 -0.71 -4.15
C HIS A 207 23.34 -1.41 -3.74
N LYS A 208 23.76 -2.47 -4.42
CA LYS A 208 24.97 -3.30 -4.11
C LYS A 208 24.95 -3.87 -2.68
N ILE A 209 23.78 -4.30 -2.22
CA ILE A 209 23.57 -4.86 -0.87
C ILE A 209 23.42 -6.38 -0.98
N LYS A 210 24.15 -7.12 -0.15
CA LYS A 210 23.95 -8.56 0.04
C LYS A 210 23.04 -8.81 1.25
N ALA A 211 21.99 -9.61 1.08
CA ALA A 211 21.04 -9.95 2.13
C ALA A 211 20.74 -11.44 2.21
N ASN A 212 20.26 -11.87 3.37
CA ASN A 212 19.77 -13.23 3.59
C ASN A 212 18.28 -13.28 3.25
N LEU A 213 17.96 -13.71 2.04
CA LEU A 213 16.58 -13.84 1.52
C LEU A 213 16.09 -15.27 1.76
N LYS A 214 14.91 -15.40 2.35
CA LYS A 214 14.28 -16.69 2.68
C LYS A 214 12.89 -16.77 2.07
N THR A 215 12.71 -17.71 1.18
CA THR A 215 11.40 -17.95 0.56
C THR A 215 10.46 -18.61 1.56
N ILE A 216 9.23 -18.11 1.65
CA ILE A 216 8.09 -18.73 2.30
C ILE A 216 7.03 -19.09 1.26
N THR A 217 6.18 -20.06 1.59
CA THR A 217 5.12 -20.50 0.70
C THR A 217 3.76 -20.29 1.37
N PRO A 218 2.73 -19.79 0.65
CA PRO A 218 1.37 -19.72 1.21
C PRO A 218 0.92 -21.08 1.74
N GLY A 219 0.37 -21.11 2.96
CA GLY A 219 0.04 -22.31 3.73
C GLY A 219 1.16 -22.82 4.64
N GLU A 220 2.39 -22.33 4.46
CA GLU A 220 3.53 -22.72 5.29
C GLU A 220 3.46 -22.16 6.70
N LYS A 221 3.88 -22.99 7.68
CA LYS A 221 4.09 -22.59 9.08
C LYS A 221 5.58 -22.60 9.38
N PHE A 222 6.09 -21.47 9.80
CA PHE A 222 7.51 -21.31 10.14
C PHE A 222 7.70 -20.54 11.45
N LYS A 223 8.94 -20.42 11.91
CA LYS A 223 9.28 -19.72 13.14
C LYS A 223 10.38 -18.70 12.91
N ILE A 224 10.20 -17.53 13.52
CA ILE A 224 11.25 -16.53 13.66
C ILE A 224 11.40 -16.26 15.16
N GLY A 225 12.44 -16.81 15.75
CA GLY A 225 12.61 -16.76 17.20
C GLY A 225 11.43 -17.37 17.95
N LYS A 226 10.73 -16.57 18.77
CA LYS A 226 9.57 -17.00 19.57
C LYS A 226 8.22 -16.80 18.88
N PHE A 227 8.23 -16.25 17.68
CA PHE A 227 7.03 -16.07 16.86
C PHE A 227 6.81 -17.30 16.00
N LYS A 228 5.60 -17.85 16.01
CA LYS A 228 5.13 -18.85 15.06
C LYS A 228 4.27 -18.15 14.05
N ILE A 229 4.59 -18.29 12.78
CA ILE A 229 3.95 -17.57 11.69
C ILE A 229 3.33 -18.58 10.73
N GLU A 230 2.13 -18.30 10.27
CA GLU A 230 1.45 -18.99 9.18
C GLU A 230 1.16 -17.95 8.09
N ALA A 231 1.67 -18.18 6.87
CA ALA A 231 1.39 -17.36 5.71
C ALA A 231 0.10 -17.87 5.05
N ILE A 232 -0.90 -17.02 4.88
CA ILE A 232 -2.20 -17.39 4.31
C ILE A 232 -2.33 -16.69 2.97
N ARG A 233 -2.70 -17.42 1.93
CA ARG A 233 -2.91 -16.87 0.61
C ARG A 233 -4.00 -15.81 0.60
N THR A 234 -3.71 -14.67 -0.03
CA THR A 234 -4.70 -13.65 -0.35
C THR A 234 -4.65 -13.25 -1.81
N THR A 235 -5.61 -12.47 -2.27
CA THR A 235 -5.63 -11.85 -3.60
C THR A 235 -5.45 -10.35 -3.47
N HIS A 236 -4.64 -9.80 -4.36
CA HIS A 236 -4.37 -8.36 -4.47
C HIS A 236 -4.08 -8.01 -5.94
N SER A 237 -3.69 -6.76 -6.26
CA SER A 237 -3.28 -6.36 -7.61
C SER A 237 -1.88 -6.86 -8.02
N ILE A 238 -1.19 -7.57 -7.16
CA ILE A 238 0.08 -8.24 -7.42
C ILE A 238 0.00 -9.71 -6.99
N ALA A 239 0.65 -10.59 -7.74
CA ALA A 239 0.69 -12.01 -7.41
C ALA A 239 1.49 -12.29 -6.12
N ASP A 240 1.26 -13.46 -5.53
CA ASP A 240 1.99 -13.96 -4.36
C ASP A 240 1.79 -13.17 -3.06
N ALA A 241 0.70 -12.42 -2.93
CA ALA A 241 0.34 -11.73 -1.70
C ALA A 241 -0.12 -12.70 -0.60
N VAL A 242 0.19 -12.38 0.66
CA VAL A 242 -0.19 -13.18 1.82
C VAL A 242 -0.69 -12.32 2.98
N CYS A 243 -1.72 -12.82 3.69
CA CYS A 243 -2.01 -12.44 5.06
C CYS A 243 -1.10 -13.24 6.01
N LEU A 244 -0.91 -12.75 7.22
CA LEU A 244 -0.07 -13.42 8.22
C LEU A 244 -0.86 -13.67 9.51
N PHE A 245 -0.85 -14.92 9.98
CA PHE A 245 -1.28 -15.24 11.33
C PHE A 245 -0.06 -15.53 12.19
N VAL A 246 0.07 -14.80 13.29
CA VAL A 246 1.25 -14.87 14.16
C VAL A 246 0.85 -15.20 15.58
N GLU A 247 1.48 -16.22 16.14
CA GLU A 247 1.26 -16.67 17.51
C GLU A 247 2.50 -16.47 18.39
N THR A 248 2.28 -15.96 19.59
CA THR A 248 3.23 -15.93 20.69
C THR A 248 2.59 -16.54 21.94
N PRO A 249 3.35 -16.93 22.98
CA PRO A 249 2.78 -17.36 24.25
C PRO A 249 1.92 -16.30 24.96
N ALA A 250 2.05 -15.01 24.63
CA ALA A 250 1.27 -13.92 25.23
C ALA A 250 -0.03 -13.62 24.49
N ALA A 251 0.01 -13.61 23.18
CA ALA A 251 -1.12 -13.26 22.31
C ALA A 251 -0.85 -13.73 20.89
N ASN A 252 -1.90 -13.76 20.09
CA ASN A 252 -1.84 -13.97 18.65
C ASN A 252 -2.43 -12.75 17.92
N PHE A 253 -2.06 -12.60 16.65
CA PHE A 253 -2.61 -11.56 15.81
C PHE A 253 -2.71 -12.00 14.35
N PHE A 254 -3.63 -11.36 13.63
CA PHE A 254 -3.84 -11.52 12.21
C PHE A 254 -3.52 -10.20 11.52
N HIS A 255 -2.60 -10.22 10.54
CA HIS A 255 -2.25 -9.08 9.70
C HIS A 255 -2.74 -9.35 8.30
N THR A 256 -3.61 -8.49 7.77
CA THR A 256 -4.23 -8.72 6.46
C THR A 256 -3.23 -8.55 5.30
N GLY A 257 -2.19 -7.72 5.48
CA GLY A 257 -1.56 -7.09 4.34
C GLY A 257 -2.62 -6.36 3.52
N ASP A 258 -2.33 -6.11 2.26
CA ASP A 258 -3.31 -5.58 1.31
C ASP A 258 -4.05 -6.73 0.64
N PHE A 259 -5.37 -6.61 0.50
CA PHE A 259 -6.17 -7.69 -0.04
C PHE A 259 -7.44 -7.20 -0.75
N LYS A 260 -7.99 -8.06 -1.57
CA LYS A 260 -9.40 -8.05 -2.00
C LYS A 260 -9.95 -9.48 -2.02
N VAL A 261 -11.25 -9.63 -2.17
CA VAL A 261 -11.87 -10.96 -2.34
C VAL A 261 -12.25 -11.15 -3.79
N ASP A 262 -11.30 -11.61 -4.58
CA ASP A 262 -11.53 -11.91 -6.01
C ASP A 262 -11.91 -13.38 -6.18
N TYR A 263 -13.13 -13.65 -6.66
CA TYR A 263 -13.63 -15.01 -6.90
C TYR A 263 -13.22 -15.58 -8.26
N THR A 264 -12.80 -14.71 -9.18
CA THR A 264 -12.39 -15.06 -10.54
C THR A 264 -11.05 -14.37 -10.89
N PRO A 265 -10.00 -14.59 -10.09
CA PRO A 265 -8.70 -13.96 -10.32
C PRO A 265 -8.09 -14.45 -11.64
N VAL A 266 -7.23 -13.65 -12.25
CA VAL A 266 -6.62 -13.91 -13.58
C VAL A 266 -5.76 -15.17 -13.57
N ASP A 267 -5.15 -15.51 -12.45
CA ASP A 267 -4.28 -16.66 -12.25
C ASP A 267 -4.98 -17.89 -11.62
N ASP A 268 -6.31 -17.85 -11.47
CA ASP A 268 -7.13 -18.86 -10.77
C ASP A 268 -6.77 -19.10 -9.30
N VAL A 269 -5.95 -18.22 -8.70
CA VAL A 269 -5.46 -18.34 -7.33
C VAL A 269 -6.26 -17.45 -6.38
N ARG A 270 -7.20 -18.05 -5.64
CA ARG A 270 -8.14 -17.35 -4.76
C ARG A 270 -7.57 -17.15 -3.35
N ILE A 271 -8.13 -16.16 -2.64
CA ILE A 271 -7.94 -15.99 -1.20
C ILE A 271 -8.44 -17.21 -0.42
N ASP A 272 -7.66 -17.66 0.57
CA ASP A 272 -8.02 -18.84 1.39
C ASP A 272 -8.94 -18.46 2.56
N LEU A 273 -10.20 -18.16 2.23
CA LEU A 273 -11.24 -17.82 3.22
C LEU A 273 -11.49 -18.96 4.22
N ASN A 274 -11.31 -20.22 3.81
CA ASN A 274 -11.48 -21.38 4.69
C ASN A 274 -10.43 -21.37 5.81
N LYS A 275 -9.17 -21.09 5.46
CA LYS A 275 -8.09 -20.98 6.44
C LYS A 275 -8.30 -19.81 7.37
N ILE A 276 -8.74 -18.66 6.85
CA ILE A 276 -9.05 -17.48 7.64
C ILE A 276 -10.16 -17.77 8.64
N ALA A 277 -11.24 -18.46 8.24
CA ALA A 277 -12.34 -18.87 9.14
C ALA A 277 -11.86 -19.86 10.21
N GLU A 278 -10.99 -20.83 9.85
CA GLU A 278 -10.36 -21.76 10.81
C GLU A 278 -9.57 -21.00 11.89
N ILE A 279 -8.77 -20.01 11.49
CA ILE A 279 -8.00 -19.15 12.41
C ILE A 279 -8.93 -18.36 13.32
N GLY A 280 -9.98 -17.75 12.76
CA GLY A 280 -10.98 -17.03 13.55
C GLY A 280 -11.68 -17.93 14.59
N SER A 281 -11.91 -19.21 14.25
CA SER A 281 -12.50 -20.18 15.17
C SER A 281 -11.59 -20.54 16.33
N LYS A 282 -10.26 -20.44 16.17
CA LYS A 282 -9.28 -20.61 17.26
C LYS A 282 -9.23 -19.42 18.22
N GLY A 283 -9.77 -18.28 17.80
CA GLY A 283 -9.76 -17.02 18.54
C GLY A 283 -8.52 -16.17 18.20
N VAL A 284 -8.78 -14.95 17.77
CA VAL A 284 -7.76 -13.95 17.40
C VAL A 284 -7.79 -12.81 18.42
N THR A 285 -6.64 -12.45 18.95
CA THR A 285 -6.52 -11.37 19.94
C THR A 285 -6.56 -10.01 19.25
N LEU A 286 -5.78 -9.80 18.21
CA LEU A 286 -5.65 -8.54 17.49
C LEU A 286 -5.70 -8.80 15.99
N MET A 287 -6.41 -7.96 15.25
CA MET A 287 -6.34 -7.89 13.80
C MET A 287 -5.82 -6.50 13.40
N LEU A 288 -4.80 -6.49 12.54
CA LEU A 288 -4.35 -5.30 11.83
C LEU A 288 -4.90 -5.44 10.41
N GLY A 289 -5.76 -4.50 10.04
CA GLY A 289 -6.47 -4.53 8.75
C GLY A 289 -6.15 -3.32 7.90
N GLU A 290 -6.04 -3.52 6.59
CA GLU A 290 -6.05 -2.39 5.67
C GLU A 290 -7.41 -1.67 5.69
N SER A 291 -7.44 -0.43 5.25
CA SER A 291 -8.66 0.39 5.16
C SER A 291 -8.69 1.33 3.94
N THR A 292 -7.87 1.05 2.94
CA THR A 292 -7.66 1.92 1.75
C THR A 292 -8.97 2.30 1.05
N ASN A 293 -9.90 1.35 0.88
CA ASN A 293 -11.20 1.60 0.24
C ASN A 293 -12.38 1.49 1.22
N VAL A 294 -12.17 1.73 2.53
CA VAL A 294 -13.22 1.62 3.56
C VAL A 294 -14.42 2.53 3.31
N GLU A 295 -14.26 3.65 2.62
CA GLU A 295 -15.35 4.57 2.26
C GLU A 295 -16.16 4.10 1.04
N ARG A 296 -15.66 3.13 0.28
CA ARG A 296 -16.31 2.62 -0.94
C ARG A 296 -17.28 1.49 -0.60
N ALA A 297 -18.55 1.66 -0.90
CA ALA A 297 -19.58 0.66 -0.68
C ALA A 297 -19.41 -0.57 -1.60
N GLY A 298 -19.93 -1.72 -1.18
CA GLY A 298 -19.97 -2.97 -1.96
C GLY A 298 -18.68 -3.75 -1.96
N TYR A 299 -18.45 -4.48 -3.05
CA TYR A 299 -17.29 -5.32 -3.30
C TYR A 299 -16.40 -4.72 -4.38
N THR A 300 -15.12 -5.04 -4.35
CA THR A 300 -14.18 -4.73 -5.42
C THR A 300 -14.38 -5.72 -6.56
N GLU A 301 -14.41 -5.22 -7.79
CA GLU A 301 -14.58 -6.06 -8.97
C GLU A 301 -13.36 -6.96 -9.21
N SER A 302 -13.58 -8.04 -9.98
CA SER A 302 -12.51 -8.94 -10.38
C SER A 302 -11.56 -8.26 -11.38
N GLU A 303 -10.27 -8.53 -11.24
CA GLU A 303 -9.25 -8.11 -12.21
C GLU A 303 -9.53 -8.63 -13.63
N ALA A 304 -10.20 -9.79 -13.75
CA ALA A 304 -10.57 -10.38 -15.04
C ALA A 304 -11.51 -9.49 -15.88
N SER A 305 -12.31 -8.59 -15.26
CA SER A 305 -13.20 -7.68 -15.99
C SER A 305 -12.42 -6.74 -16.92
N VAL A 306 -11.27 -6.26 -16.47
CA VAL A 306 -10.40 -5.37 -17.25
C VAL A 306 -9.87 -6.04 -18.51
N GLY A 307 -9.55 -7.35 -18.45
CA GLY A 307 -9.12 -8.11 -19.63
C GLY A 307 -10.15 -8.09 -20.75
N ASN A 308 -11.45 -8.14 -20.43
CA ASN A 308 -12.52 -8.05 -21.41
C ASN A 308 -12.54 -6.67 -22.09
N THR A 309 -12.42 -5.60 -21.31
CA THR A 309 -12.36 -4.22 -21.82
C THR A 309 -11.12 -4.00 -22.69
N LEU A 310 -9.95 -4.50 -22.29
CA LEU A 310 -8.74 -4.44 -23.08
C LEU A 310 -8.87 -5.19 -24.42
N ASN A 311 -9.46 -6.40 -24.41
CA ASN A 311 -9.75 -7.13 -25.65
C ASN A 311 -10.65 -6.33 -26.60
N GLN A 312 -11.69 -5.66 -26.10
CA GLN A 312 -12.58 -4.81 -26.92
C GLN A 312 -11.84 -3.60 -27.48
N ILE A 313 -11.04 -2.89 -26.67
CA ILE A 313 -10.24 -1.74 -27.12
C ILE A 313 -9.27 -2.20 -28.22
N PHE A 314 -8.53 -3.28 -28.02
CA PHE A 314 -7.53 -3.75 -28.98
C PHE A 314 -8.16 -4.21 -30.28
N ALA A 315 -9.33 -4.82 -30.24
CA ALA A 315 -10.08 -5.21 -31.42
C ALA A 315 -10.69 -4.02 -32.19
N SER A 316 -10.91 -2.88 -31.51
CA SER A 316 -11.50 -1.67 -32.13
C SER A 316 -10.47 -0.71 -32.74
N VAL A 317 -9.17 -0.97 -32.52
CA VAL A 317 -8.08 -0.11 -33.03
C VAL A 317 -7.39 -0.78 -34.22
N ASP A 318 -7.79 -0.37 -35.43
CA ASP A 318 -7.34 -1.01 -36.67
C ASP A 318 -6.03 -0.46 -37.23
N ASN A 319 -5.78 0.85 -37.15
CA ASN A 319 -4.70 1.52 -37.90
C ASN A 319 -3.70 2.31 -37.05
N ASN A 320 -3.78 2.21 -35.73
CA ASN A 320 -2.99 3.04 -34.83
C ASN A 320 -2.22 2.21 -33.82
N ARG A 321 -1.13 2.80 -33.31
CA ARG A 321 -0.39 2.23 -32.15
C ARG A 321 -1.24 2.36 -30.90
N ILE A 322 -1.13 1.37 -30.02
CA ILE A 322 -1.75 1.38 -28.70
C ILE A 322 -0.66 1.54 -27.64
N PHE A 323 -0.81 2.54 -26.78
CA PHE A 323 0.01 2.72 -25.59
C PHE A 323 -0.84 2.37 -24.38
N VAL A 324 -0.33 1.52 -23.47
CA VAL A 324 -1.02 1.17 -22.24
C VAL A 324 -0.17 1.58 -21.06
N ALA A 325 -0.62 2.60 -20.33
CA ALA A 325 0.01 3.02 -19.08
C ALA A 325 -0.63 2.27 -17.91
N THR A 326 0.19 1.55 -17.15
CA THR A 326 -0.26 0.77 -16.00
C THR A 326 0.81 0.75 -14.90
N PHE A 327 0.43 0.27 -13.70
CA PHE A 327 1.39 -0.02 -12.64
C PHE A 327 2.29 -1.18 -13.07
N ALA A 328 3.59 -0.99 -12.97
CA ALA A 328 4.56 -2.02 -13.33
C ALA A 328 4.39 -3.30 -12.47
N SER A 329 4.00 -3.14 -11.20
CA SER A 329 3.80 -4.23 -10.25
C SER A 329 2.56 -5.07 -10.52
N ASN A 330 1.58 -4.61 -11.32
CA ASN A 330 0.38 -5.37 -11.63
C ASN A 330 0.65 -6.41 -12.74
N VAL A 331 1.29 -7.53 -12.36
CA VAL A 331 1.66 -8.62 -13.27
C VAL A 331 0.43 -9.23 -13.96
N HIS A 332 -0.70 -9.31 -13.29
CA HIS A 332 -1.95 -9.80 -13.87
C HIS A 332 -2.44 -8.90 -15.01
N ARG A 333 -2.34 -7.57 -14.85
CA ARG A 333 -2.65 -6.60 -15.89
C ARG A 333 -1.70 -6.70 -17.07
N LEU A 334 -0.39 -6.90 -16.81
CA LEU A 334 0.59 -7.14 -17.85
C LEU A 334 0.25 -8.39 -18.67
N GLN A 335 -0.15 -9.49 -18.00
CA GLN A 335 -0.59 -10.71 -18.68
C GLN A 335 -1.80 -10.44 -19.58
N GLN A 336 -2.82 -9.73 -19.07
CA GLN A 336 -4.01 -9.41 -19.83
C GLN A 336 -3.71 -8.55 -21.08
N ILE A 337 -2.80 -7.58 -20.96
CA ILE A 337 -2.36 -6.72 -22.09
C ILE A 337 -1.64 -7.58 -23.14
N ILE A 338 -0.71 -8.45 -22.70
CA ILE A 338 0.04 -9.35 -23.59
C ILE A 338 -0.90 -10.32 -24.30
N ASP A 339 -1.85 -10.91 -23.58
CA ASP A 339 -2.83 -11.83 -24.14
C ASP A 339 -3.76 -11.15 -25.17
N ALA A 340 -4.20 -9.92 -24.89
CA ALA A 340 -5.02 -9.13 -25.81
C ALA A 340 -4.23 -8.75 -27.09
N ALA A 341 -2.95 -8.37 -26.94
CA ALA A 341 -2.06 -8.09 -28.05
C ALA A 341 -1.83 -9.33 -28.91
N HIS A 342 -1.53 -10.45 -28.28
CA HIS A 342 -1.33 -11.73 -28.98
C HIS A 342 -2.57 -12.16 -29.77
N LYS A 343 -3.76 -12.10 -29.17
CA LYS A 343 -5.04 -12.42 -29.82
C LYS A 343 -5.33 -11.57 -31.05
N THR A 344 -4.87 -10.33 -31.06
CA THR A 344 -5.04 -9.37 -32.17
C THR A 344 -3.84 -9.33 -33.12
N GLY A 345 -2.85 -10.25 -32.96
CA GLY A 345 -1.67 -10.35 -33.81
C GLY A 345 -0.65 -9.23 -33.61
N LYS A 346 -0.81 -8.42 -32.55
CA LYS A 346 0.04 -7.24 -32.29
C LYS A 346 1.33 -7.64 -31.52
N LYS A 347 2.39 -6.84 -31.73
CA LYS A 347 3.68 -6.94 -31.03
C LYS A 347 3.67 -6.04 -29.79
N VAL A 348 4.25 -6.53 -28.71
CA VAL A 348 4.36 -5.79 -27.44
C VAL A 348 5.78 -5.32 -27.23
N ALA A 349 5.96 -4.03 -27.04
CA ALA A 349 7.21 -3.43 -26.57
C ALA A 349 6.98 -2.77 -25.21
N VAL A 350 8.06 -2.62 -24.43
CA VAL A 350 8.00 -2.05 -23.08
C VAL A 350 8.86 -0.80 -22.97
N SER A 351 8.30 0.25 -22.38
CA SER A 351 9.01 1.51 -22.12
C SER A 351 8.94 1.86 -20.61
N GLY A 352 10.10 1.93 -19.99
CA GLY A 352 10.29 2.20 -18.56
C GLY A 352 11.11 1.13 -17.87
N ARG A 353 12.13 1.54 -17.12
CA ARG A 353 13.09 0.63 -16.48
C ARG A 353 12.41 -0.31 -15.47
N SER A 354 11.56 0.23 -14.59
CA SER A 354 10.84 -0.57 -13.60
C SER A 354 9.91 -1.59 -14.24
N MET A 355 9.26 -1.24 -15.35
CA MET A 355 8.39 -2.14 -16.10
C MET A 355 9.20 -3.31 -16.69
N ALA A 356 10.33 -3.05 -17.33
CA ALA A 356 11.20 -4.08 -17.86
C ALA A 356 11.70 -5.02 -16.75
N ASN A 357 12.23 -4.46 -15.65
CA ASN A 357 12.71 -5.26 -14.52
C ASN A 357 11.63 -6.18 -13.92
N ILE A 358 10.41 -5.70 -13.79
CA ILE A 358 9.31 -6.52 -13.24
C ILE A 358 8.90 -7.61 -14.24
N MET A 359 8.82 -7.29 -15.53
CA MET A 359 8.52 -8.29 -16.55
C MET A 359 9.58 -9.40 -16.60
N ASP A 360 10.85 -9.05 -16.50
CA ASP A 360 11.95 -10.02 -16.47
C ASP A 360 11.82 -10.96 -15.26
N VAL A 361 11.64 -10.41 -14.04
CA VAL A 361 11.46 -11.18 -12.81
C VAL A 361 10.20 -12.05 -12.87
N ALA A 362 9.07 -11.49 -13.31
CA ALA A 362 7.80 -12.22 -13.37
C ALA A 362 7.87 -13.36 -14.41
N SER A 363 8.56 -13.16 -15.53
CA SER A 363 8.77 -14.18 -16.56
C SER A 363 9.72 -15.28 -16.06
N GLU A 364 10.86 -14.92 -15.44
CA GLU A 364 11.81 -15.88 -14.85
C GLU A 364 11.13 -16.79 -13.82
N LEU A 365 10.25 -16.21 -12.99
CA LEU A 365 9.53 -16.92 -11.94
C LEU A 365 8.23 -17.60 -12.42
N ASN A 366 7.90 -17.54 -13.72
CA ASN A 366 6.68 -18.09 -14.34
C ASN A 366 5.36 -17.46 -13.86
N TYR A 367 5.37 -16.21 -13.38
CA TYR A 367 4.15 -15.44 -13.11
C TYR A 367 3.63 -14.72 -14.35
N LEU A 368 4.48 -14.50 -15.35
CA LEU A 368 4.14 -13.90 -16.63
C LEU A 368 4.51 -14.86 -17.77
N LYS A 369 3.53 -15.14 -18.64
CA LYS A 369 3.70 -15.98 -19.82
C LYS A 369 3.64 -15.10 -21.06
N ILE A 370 4.72 -15.08 -21.80
CA ILE A 370 4.82 -14.30 -23.04
C ILE A 370 4.81 -15.29 -24.22
N PRO A 371 3.74 -15.28 -25.04
CA PRO A 371 3.70 -16.15 -26.24
C PRO A 371 4.81 -15.81 -27.22
N ASP A 372 5.28 -16.84 -27.95
CA ASP A 372 6.31 -16.67 -28.95
C ASP A 372 5.95 -15.57 -29.96
N ASN A 373 6.96 -14.84 -30.42
CA ASN A 373 6.84 -13.75 -31.39
C ASN A 373 5.90 -12.60 -30.98
N THR A 374 5.53 -12.49 -29.69
CA THR A 374 4.67 -11.38 -29.19
C THR A 374 5.51 -10.22 -28.66
N TYR A 375 6.59 -10.47 -27.92
CA TYR A 375 7.45 -9.46 -27.34
C TYR A 375 8.58 -9.03 -28.29
N ILE A 376 8.81 -7.73 -28.40
CA ILE A 376 9.90 -7.13 -29.18
C ILE A 376 10.67 -6.09 -28.37
N ASP A 377 11.93 -5.87 -28.71
CA ASP A 377 12.71 -4.77 -28.13
C ASP A 377 12.16 -3.42 -28.59
N LEU A 378 12.10 -2.44 -27.68
CA LEU A 378 11.65 -1.08 -28.00
C LEU A 378 12.45 -0.43 -29.13
N ARG A 379 13.71 -0.84 -29.33
CA ARG A 379 14.58 -0.37 -30.44
C ARG A 379 14.13 -0.88 -31.81
N ASP A 380 13.34 -1.94 -31.83
CA ASP A 380 12.92 -2.63 -33.06
C ASP A 380 11.51 -2.22 -33.52
N ILE A 381 10.81 -1.34 -32.80
CA ILE A 381 9.44 -0.91 -33.14
C ILE A 381 9.29 -0.35 -34.55
N ASN A 382 10.32 0.29 -35.08
CA ASN A 382 10.32 0.85 -36.46
C ASN A 382 10.35 -0.22 -37.58
N LYS A 383 10.45 -1.52 -37.22
CA LYS A 383 10.37 -2.65 -38.15
C LYS A 383 8.95 -3.14 -38.39
N TYR A 384 7.99 -2.59 -37.65
CA TYR A 384 6.58 -3.00 -37.65
C TYR A 384 5.69 -1.83 -38.02
N ASP A 385 4.54 -2.12 -38.59
CA ASP A 385 3.52 -1.12 -38.91
C ASP A 385 2.84 -0.61 -37.62
N ASP A 386 2.31 0.62 -37.65
CA ASP A 386 1.70 1.25 -36.48
C ASP A 386 0.55 0.42 -35.91
N ASN A 387 -0.24 -0.26 -36.73
CA ASN A 387 -1.35 -1.12 -36.30
C ASN A 387 -0.91 -2.44 -35.67
N GLU A 388 0.36 -2.81 -35.79
CA GLU A 388 0.92 -4.02 -35.17
C GLU A 388 1.50 -3.75 -33.77
N LEU A 389 1.51 -2.51 -33.28
CA LEU A 389 2.27 -2.14 -32.09
C LEU A 389 1.41 -1.85 -30.87
N VAL A 390 1.77 -2.49 -29.75
CA VAL A 390 1.33 -2.18 -28.40
C VAL A 390 2.53 -1.82 -27.55
N ILE A 391 2.54 -0.64 -26.94
CA ILE A 391 3.61 -0.17 -26.07
C ILE A 391 3.11 -0.09 -24.62
N ILE A 392 3.60 -0.99 -23.76
CA ILE A 392 3.34 -0.93 -22.32
C ILE A 392 4.30 0.07 -21.70
N THR A 393 3.80 1.01 -20.91
CA THR A 393 4.61 2.11 -20.38
C THR A 393 4.35 2.41 -18.91
N THR A 394 5.36 2.91 -18.22
CA THR A 394 5.23 3.51 -16.89
C THR A 394 4.68 4.94 -17.00
N GLY A 395 4.23 5.51 -15.88
CA GLY A 395 3.75 6.90 -15.83
C GLY A 395 2.24 7.02 -15.73
N SER A 396 1.57 5.96 -15.32
CA SER A 396 0.13 5.98 -15.05
C SER A 396 -0.27 6.93 -13.90
N GLN A 397 0.70 7.35 -13.07
CA GLN A 397 0.51 8.30 -11.98
C GLN A 397 1.03 9.72 -12.29
N GLY A 398 1.49 9.95 -13.53
CA GLY A 398 1.97 11.26 -13.97
C GLY A 398 3.32 11.66 -13.38
N GLU A 399 4.10 10.71 -12.85
CA GLU A 399 5.42 10.95 -12.25
C GLU A 399 6.34 11.67 -13.27
N PRO A 400 7.03 12.74 -12.87
CA PRO A 400 7.74 13.61 -13.81
C PRO A 400 8.78 12.92 -14.70
N LEU A 401 9.46 11.88 -14.17
CA LEU A 401 10.53 11.17 -14.87
C LEU A 401 10.05 9.86 -15.53
N SER A 402 8.77 9.54 -15.45
CA SER A 402 8.21 8.34 -16.05
C SER A 402 8.20 8.40 -17.59
N ALA A 403 8.12 7.23 -18.23
CA ALA A 403 8.19 7.14 -19.68
C ALA A 403 7.03 7.89 -20.34
N LEU A 404 5.78 7.68 -19.93
CA LEU A 404 4.62 8.36 -20.54
C LEU A 404 4.64 9.87 -20.31
N THR A 405 5.00 10.35 -19.12
CA THR A 405 5.11 11.79 -18.85
C THR A 405 6.13 12.46 -19.77
N ARG A 406 7.27 11.81 -20.01
CA ARG A 406 8.27 12.30 -20.95
C ARG A 406 7.80 12.22 -22.41
N MET A 407 7.07 11.17 -22.78
CA MET A 407 6.43 11.06 -24.11
C MET A 407 5.42 12.19 -24.33
N SER A 408 4.58 12.48 -23.32
CA SER A 408 3.57 13.55 -23.37
C SER A 408 4.16 14.97 -23.51
N LYS A 409 5.45 15.13 -23.17
CA LYS A 409 6.21 16.38 -23.30
C LYS A 409 7.15 16.39 -24.53
N MET A 410 7.14 15.33 -25.35
CA MET A 410 8.09 15.11 -26.44
C MET A 410 9.57 15.06 -25.97
N GLU A 411 9.82 14.61 -24.74
CA GLU A 411 11.14 14.51 -24.11
C GLU A 411 11.68 13.07 -24.05
N HIS A 412 10.92 12.08 -24.55
CA HIS A 412 11.36 10.69 -24.54
C HIS A 412 12.31 10.40 -25.70
N ARG A 413 13.44 9.73 -25.39
CA ARG A 413 14.56 9.59 -26.33
C ARG A 413 14.32 8.61 -27.49
N GLN A 414 13.46 7.61 -27.29
CA GLN A 414 13.33 6.47 -28.21
C GLN A 414 11.98 6.43 -28.93
N ILE A 415 10.94 7.01 -28.35
CA ILE A 415 9.58 6.94 -28.88
C ILE A 415 8.83 8.23 -28.61
N GLU A 416 8.06 8.67 -29.59
CA GLU A 416 7.19 9.84 -29.53
C GLU A 416 5.75 9.40 -29.71
N ILE A 417 4.84 10.03 -29.00
CA ILE A 417 3.41 9.93 -29.23
C ILE A 417 3.03 10.85 -30.37
N ARG A 418 2.24 10.32 -31.31
CA ARG A 418 1.81 11.01 -32.53
C ARG A 418 0.32 11.22 -32.54
N ARG A 419 -0.13 12.11 -33.41
CA ARG A 419 -1.54 12.27 -33.68
C ARG A 419 -2.15 10.95 -34.17
N GLY A 420 -3.28 10.55 -33.54
CA GLY A 420 -3.97 9.31 -33.83
C GLY A 420 -3.55 8.12 -32.97
N ASP A 421 -2.41 8.16 -32.27
CA ASP A 421 -2.08 7.11 -31.30
C ASP A 421 -3.18 6.96 -30.23
N VAL A 422 -3.43 5.74 -29.80
CA VAL A 422 -4.40 5.43 -28.75
C VAL A 422 -3.64 5.22 -27.44
N VAL A 423 -3.94 6.01 -26.42
CA VAL A 423 -3.29 5.92 -25.11
C VAL A 423 -4.32 5.49 -24.06
N VAL A 424 -4.12 4.33 -23.48
CA VAL A 424 -4.98 3.71 -22.45
C VAL A 424 -4.34 3.89 -21.09
N PHE A 425 -5.01 4.61 -20.17
CA PHE A 425 -4.61 4.71 -18.76
C PHE A 425 -5.27 3.58 -17.97
N SER A 426 -4.63 2.44 -17.90
CA SER A 426 -5.10 1.27 -17.15
C SER A 426 -4.67 1.34 -15.67
N ALA A 427 -4.93 2.46 -15.03
CA ALA A 427 -4.67 2.76 -13.63
C ALA A 427 -5.57 3.90 -13.16
N HIS A 428 -5.94 3.90 -11.88
CA HIS A 428 -6.59 5.03 -11.22
C HIS A 428 -5.54 5.91 -10.52
N PRO A 429 -5.69 7.24 -10.52
CA PRO A 429 -4.78 8.10 -9.75
C PRO A 429 -4.78 7.73 -8.28
N ILE A 430 -3.61 7.55 -7.68
CA ILE A 430 -3.45 7.48 -6.23
C ILE A 430 -3.83 8.85 -5.65
N PRO A 431 -4.51 8.93 -4.50
CA PRO A 431 -4.84 10.20 -3.86
C PRO A 431 -3.62 11.14 -3.80
N GLY A 432 -3.79 12.37 -4.31
CA GLY A 432 -2.71 13.36 -4.46
C GLY A 432 -2.10 13.45 -5.86
N ASN A 433 -2.21 12.43 -6.71
CA ASN A 433 -1.63 12.41 -8.07
C ASN A 433 -2.61 12.89 -9.16
N GLU A 434 -3.85 13.26 -8.83
CA GLU A 434 -4.90 13.62 -9.79
C GLU A 434 -4.46 14.76 -10.72
N LYS A 435 -3.78 15.77 -10.19
CA LYS A 435 -3.27 16.91 -10.97
C LYS A 435 -2.18 16.51 -11.94
N LEU A 436 -1.29 15.61 -11.54
CA LEU A 436 -0.19 15.12 -12.37
C LEU A 436 -0.73 14.30 -13.54
N VAL A 437 -1.63 13.35 -13.25
CA VAL A 437 -2.29 12.53 -14.25
C VAL A 437 -3.10 13.38 -15.24
N SER A 438 -3.92 14.33 -14.75
CA SER A 438 -4.70 15.24 -15.59
C SER A 438 -3.80 16.06 -16.51
N ARG A 439 -2.63 16.50 -16.05
CA ARG A 439 -1.65 17.22 -16.87
C ARG A 439 -1.13 16.36 -18.03
N VAL A 440 -0.79 15.10 -17.76
CA VAL A 440 -0.33 14.16 -18.80
C VAL A 440 -1.45 13.92 -19.81
N ILE A 441 -2.68 13.67 -19.38
CA ILE A 441 -3.85 13.49 -20.24
C ILE A 441 -4.05 14.73 -21.14
N ASN A 442 -4.00 15.93 -20.60
CA ASN A 442 -4.15 17.17 -21.35
C ASN A 442 -3.05 17.35 -22.40
N ASN A 443 -1.79 17.01 -22.08
CA ASN A 443 -0.68 17.05 -23.04
C ASN A 443 -0.92 16.07 -24.20
N LEU A 444 -1.42 14.85 -23.90
CA LEU A 444 -1.72 13.85 -24.93
C LEU A 444 -2.86 14.30 -25.85
N PHE A 445 -3.92 14.90 -25.34
CA PHE A 445 -4.96 15.52 -26.16
C PHE A 445 -4.41 16.66 -27.02
N ALA A 446 -3.49 17.48 -26.51
CA ALA A 446 -2.87 18.55 -27.29
C ALA A 446 -2.02 18.03 -28.46
N ILE A 447 -1.40 16.85 -28.33
CA ILE A 447 -0.68 16.15 -29.42
C ILE A 447 -1.68 15.62 -30.46
N GLY A 448 -2.94 15.38 -30.08
CA GLY A 448 -3.98 14.78 -30.94
C GLY A 448 -4.07 13.26 -30.79
N ALA A 449 -3.60 12.70 -29.69
CA ALA A 449 -3.80 11.30 -29.34
C ALA A 449 -5.26 11.06 -28.87
N THR A 450 -5.76 9.85 -29.07
CA THR A 450 -7.01 9.37 -28.46
C THR A 450 -6.70 8.83 -27.06
N VAL A 451 -7.28 9.42 -26.02
CA VAL A 451 -6.98 9.01 -24.65
C VAL A 451 -8.18 8.31 -24.03
N ILE A 452 -7.99 7.06 -23.59
CA ILE A 452 -8.98 6.24 -22.89
C ILE A 452 -8.52 6.12 -21.43
N TYR A 453 -9.37 6.54 -20.48
CA TYR A 453 -9.07 6.54 -19.04
C TYR A 453 -10.33 6.18 -18.23
N ASP A 454 -10.20 5.94 -16.94
CA ASP A 454 -11.19 5.31 -16.06
C ASP A 454 -12.61 5.93 -16.14
N SER A 455 -12.73 7.24 -16.29
CA SER A 455 -14.05 7.90 -16.47
C SER A 455 -14.71 7.62 -17.82
N VAL A 456 -14.03 6.98 -18.77
CA VAL A 456 -14.52 6.66 -20.12
C VAL A 456 -14.79 5.16 -20.29
N SER A 457 -14.02 4.31 -19.62
CA SER A 457 -14.13 2.84 -19.71
C SER A 457 -13.62 2.18 -18.44
N GLU A 458 -14.17 1.01 -18.09
CA GLU A 458 -13.72 0.17 -16.96
C GLU A 458 -12.40 -0.52 -17.28
N ILE A 459 -11.31 0.24 -17.26
CA ILE A 459 -9.94 -0.21 -17.57
C ILE A 459 -9.04 -0.33 -16.35
N HIS A 460 -9.62 -0.16 -15.17
CA HIS A 460 -8.93 -0.32 -13.90
C HIS A 460 -9.85 -0.90 -12.83
N VAL A 461 -9.29 -1.79 -12.03
CA VAL A 461 -9.91 -2.32 -10.81
C VAL A 461 -8.91 -2.19 -9.67
N SER A 462 -9.38 -1.77 -8.50
CA SER A 462 -8.54 -1.65 -7.30
C SER A 462 -8.04 -3.02 -6.83
N GLY A 463 -6.85 -3.03 -6.23
CA GLY A 463 -6.32 -4.19 -5.51
C GLY A 463 -6.85 -4.34 -4.08
N HIS A 464 -7.55 -3.31 -3.55
CA HIS A 464 -7.94 -3.20 -2.15
C HIS A 464 -9.41 -3.51 -1.93
N ALA A 465 -9.70 -4.08 -0.77
CA ALA A 465 -11.03 -4.45 -0.32
C ALA A 465 -11.94 -3.23 -0.09
N ARG A 466 -13.19 -3.30 -0.58
CA ARG A 466 -14.26 -2.36 -0.22
C ARG A 466 -14.98 -2.81 1.06
N GLN A 467 -15.99 -2.06 1.49
CA GLN A 467 -16.69 -2.25 2.77
C GLN A 467 -17.15 -3.68 3.04
N GLU A 468 -17.76 -4.35 2.06
CA GLU A 468 -18.32 -5.68 2.30
C GLU A 468 -17.24 -6.75 2.43
N GLU A 469 -16.12 -6.60 1.74
CA GLU A 469 -14.96 -7.51 1.87
C GLU A 469 -14.26 -7.32 3.21
N LEU A 470 -14.10 -6.06 3.66
CA LEU A 470 -13.57 -5.73 4.99
C LEU A 470 -14.46 -6.32 6.10
N LYS A 471 -15.80 -6.16 6.00
CA LYS A 471 -16.76 -6.74 6.92
C LYS A 471 -16.74 -8.28 6.90
N LEU A 472 -16.60 -8.87 5.72
CA LEU A 472 -16.46 -10.32 5.55
C LEU A 472 -15.25 -10.83 6.32
N LEU A 473 -14.07 -10.24 6.09
CA LEU A 473 -12.84 -10.66 6.73
C LEU A 473 -12.90 -10.47 8.25
N LEU A 474 -13.39 -9.32 8.71
CA LEU A 474 -13.61 -9.05 10.14
C LEU A 474 -14.58 -10.07 10.79
N SER A 475 -15.62 -10.46 10.06
CA SER A 475 -16.60 -11.46 10.53
C SER A 475 -16.02 -12.88 10.59
N LEU A 476 -15.09 -13.22 9.70
CA LEU A 476 -14.39 -14.51 9.69
C LEU A 476 -13.34 -14.57 10.80
N VAL A 477 -12.51 -13.54 10.95
CA VAL A 477 -11.43 -13.47 11.94
C VAL A 477 -11.94 -13.26 13.37
N ARG A 478 -13.00 -12.47 13.57
CA ARG A 478 -13.62 -12.16 14.88
C ARG A 478 -12.61 -11.78 15.96
N PRO A 479 -11.76 -10.75 15.72
CA PRO A 479 -10.73 -10.38 16.67
C PRO A 479 -11.31 -9.73 17.92
N LYS A 480 -10.58 -9.80 19.06
CA LYS A 480 -10.94 -9.05 20.29
C LYS A 480 -10.63 -7.55 20.16
N PHE A 481 -9.57 -7.21 19.42
CA PHE A 481 -9.11 -5.86 19.13
C PHE A 481 -8.83 -5.71 17.65
N PHE A 482 -9.06 -4.51 17.13
CA PHE A 482 -8.87 -4.16 15.73
C PHE A 482 -8.14 -2.82 15.61
N ILE A 483 -7.16 -2.76 14.71
CA ILE A 483 -6.40 -1.55 14.33
C ILE A 483 -6.43 -1.46 12.81
#